data_76f0643a9bd7171008c49208c7354c7a
#
_entry.id   76f0643a9bd7171008c49208c7354c7a
#
_cell.length_a   1.000
_cell.length_b   1.000
_cell.length_c   1.000
_cell.angle_alpha   90.00
_cell.angle_beta   90.00
_cell.angle_gamma   90.00
#
_symmetry.space_group_name_H-M   'P 1'
#
loop_
_entity.id
_entity.type
_entity.pdbx_description
1 polymer ?
#
loop_
_entity_poly.entity_id
_entity_poly.type
_entity_poly.pdbx_seq_one_letter_code
_entity_poly.pdbx_strand_id
1 'polypeptide(L)'
;MNDRVLLGAIILTLVVAGASLTQTFLLTAAVTDQNRHIDQLASQFGDLAGIVSSLMTAQTSPSTQSNVVYLYVVADFGGSSYDAFVLPASFSGNTPNASSTAGTAPNNNITVPHGVPIKFVISNLDTALNENFTSQVSVPFTLYNDTNSGQVALQYTQGETISHLPISHTFSMPDLQVNIPIPPDTMVVFTYTFSTPGVYSYLCTTPCGPGMGLAGYMLGYITVT
;
A
#
# COMPACT_ATOMS: atom_id res chain seq x y z
N MET A 1 8.81 -34.66 -61.10
CA MET A 1 8.33 -34.37 -59.76
C MET A 1 6.83 -34.16 -59.86
N ASN A 2 6.01 -34.93 -59.12
CA ASN A 2 4.55 -34.89 -59.32
C ASN A 2 4.02 -33.52 -58.82
N ASP A 3 3.21 -32.87 -59.64
CA ASP A 3 2.63 -31.53 -59.37
C ASP A 3 1.87 -31.49 -58.01
N ARG A 4 1.32 -32.64 -57.60
CA ARG A 4 0.66 -32.77 -56.28
C ARG A 4 1.60 -32.65 -55.10
N VAL A 5 2.87 -33.07 -55.24
CA VAL A 5 3.89 -32.97 -54.16
C VAL A 5 4.36 -31.49 -54.05
N LEU A 6 4.50 -30.82 -55.19
CA LEU A 6 4.87 -29.40 -55.20
C LEU A 6 3.79 -28.54 -54.59
N LEU A 7 2.52 -28.80 -54.93
CA LEU A 7 1.37 -28.05 -54.39
C LEU A 7 1.27 -28.25 -52.87
N GLY A 8 1.46 -29.48 -52.37
CA GLY A 8 1.45 -29.77 -50.95
C GLY A 8 2.56 -29.07 -50.18
N ALA A 9 3.76 -28.99 -50.77
CA ALA A 9 4.89 -28.26 -50.14
C ALA A 9 4.64 -26.74 -50.05
N ILE A 10 4.05 -26.14 -51.11
CA ILE A 10 3.71 -24.70 -51.13
C ILE A 10 2.63 -24.39 -50.07
N ILE A 11 1.59 -25.20 -49.94
CA ILE A 11 0.52 -25.02 -48.95
C ILE A 11 1.10 -25.12 -47.55
N LEU A 12 1.94 -26.13 -47.25
CA LEU A 12 2.56 -26.29 -45.94
C LEU A 12 3.45 -25.10 -45.58
N THR A 13 4.23 -24.59 -46.54
CA THR A 13 5.08 -23.43 -46.30
C THR A 13 4.26 -22.17 -45.99
N LEU A 14 3.15 -21.95 -46.68
CA LEU A 14 2.23 -20.85 -46.47
C LEU A 14 1.54 -20.95 -45.07
N VAL A 15 1.14 -22.11 -44.65
CA VAL A 15 0.52 -22.33 -43.32
C VAL A 15 1.52 -22.08 -42.21
N VAL A 16 2.75 -22.57 -42.33
CA VAL A 16 3.81 -22.33 -41.34
C VAL A 16 4.19 -20.87 -41.27
N ALA A 17 4.31 -20.18 -42.42
CA ALA A 17 4.60 -18.75 -42.45
C ALA A 17 3.46 -17.90 -41.86
N GLY A 18 2.20 -18.26 -42.13
CA GLY A 18 1.02 -17.64 -41.54
C GLY A 18 0.95 -17.80 -40.03
N ALA A 19 1.23 -19.01 -39.52
CA ALA A 19 1.27 -19.26 -38.07
C ALA A 19 2.39 -18.49 -37.36
N SER A 20 3.55 -18.39 -38.00
CA SER A 20 4.68 -17.60 -37.46
C SER A 20 4.39 -16.10 -37.39
N LEU A 21 3.73 -15.54 -38.42
CA LEU A 21 3.32 -14.13 -38.43
C LEU A 21 2.28 -13.81 -37.37
N THR A 22 1.29 -14.69 -37.15
CA THR A 22 0.29 -14.50 -36.11
C THR A 22 0.89 -14.57 -34.70
N GLN A 23 1.82 -15.48 -34.46
CA GLN A 23 2.53 -15.54 -33.17
C GLN A 23 3.36 -14.27 -32.90
N THR A 24 4.07 -13.78 -33.92
CA THR A 24 4.85 -12.53 -33.79
C THR A 24 3.95 -11.33 -33.52
N PHE A 25 2.79 -11.27 -34.16
CA PHE A 25 1.83 -10.17 -33.94
C PHE A 25 1.23 -10.23 -32.54
N LEU A 26 0.86 -11.40 -32.02
CA LEU A 26 0.36 -11.58 -30.67
C LEU A 26 1.42 -11.24 -29.60
N LEU A 27 2.67 -11.66 -29.82
CA LEU A 27 3.77 -11.30 -28.92
C LEU A 27 4.01 -9.77 -28.89
N THR A 28 4.00 -9.14 -30.05
CA THR A 28 4.19 -7.68 -30.15
C THR A 28 3.05 -6.93 -29.45
N ALA A 29 1.80 -7.38 -29.60
CA ALA A 29 0.65 -6.79 -28.92
C ALA A 29 0.76 -6.95 -27.40
N ALA A 30 1.15 -8.13 -26.89
CA ALA A 30 1.34 -8.39 -25.48
C ALA A 30 2.48 -7.54 -24.87
N VAL A 31 3.60 -7.40 -25.59
CA VAL A 31 4.73 -6.55 -25.15
C VAL A 31 4.33 -5.07 -25.14
N THR A 32 3.54 -4.61 -26.12
CA THR A 32 3.06 -3.23 -26.15
C THR A 32 2.10 -2.94 -25.00
N ASP A 33 1.26 -3.89 -24.63
CA ASP A 33 0.34 -3.78 -23.49
C ASP A 33 1.11 -3.76 -22.17
N GLN A 34 2.08 -4.64 -21.99
CA GLN A 34 2.98 -4.61 -20.82
C GLN A 34 3.75 -3.28 -20.71
N ASN A 35 4.25 -2.73 -21.80
CA ASN A 35 4.93 -1.44 -21.78
C ASN A 35 4.00 -0.29 -21.37
N ARG A 36 2.73 -0.31 -21.79
CA ARG A 36 1.74 0.66 -21.32
C ARG A 36 1.52 0.56 -19.81
N HIS A 37 1.44 -0.64 -19.26
CA HIS A 37 1.32 -0.83 -17.81
C HIS A 37 2.55 -0.33 -17.07
N ILE A 38 3.75 -0.55 -17.60
CA ILE A 38 4.99 -0.02 -17.03
C ILE A 38 5.02 1.52 -17.08
N ASP A 39 4.61 2.13 -18.19
CA ASP A 39 4.54 3.59 -18.32
C ASP A 39 3.49 4.20 -17.37
N GLN A 40 2.34 3.54 -17.19
CA GLN A 40 1.33 3.94 -16.22
C GLN A 40 1.84 3.84 -14.77
N LEU A 41 2.50 2.74 -14.43
CA LEU A 41 3.15 2.58 -13.12
C LEU A 41 4.22 3.65 -12.91
N ALA A 42 5.07 3.91 -13.90
CA ALA A 42 6.10 4.95 -13.83
C ALA A 42 5.50 6.36 -13.64
N SER A 43 4.38 6.66 -14.29
CA SER A 43 3.64 7.92 -14.10
C SER A 43 3.06 8.03 -12.70
N GLN A 44 2.43 6.98 -12.19
CA GLN A 44 1.86 6.94 -10.84
C GLN A 44 2.96 7.07 -9.76
N PHE A 45 4.12 6.43 -9.97
CA PHE A 45 5.27 6.60 -9.10
C PHE A 45 5.85 8.02 -9.18
N GLY A 46 5.83 8.66 -10.33
CA GLY A 46 6.24 10.06 -10.53
C GLY A 46 5.35 11.03 -9.75
N ASP A 47 4.04 10.84 -9.80
CA ASP A 47 3.06 11.65 -9.05
C ASP A 47 3.19 11.43 -7.54
N LEU A 48 3.37 10.18 -7.11
CA LEU A 48 3.62 9.86 -5.71
C LEU A 48 4.93 10.48 -5.20
N ALA A 49 5.99 10.44 -5.99
CA ALA A 49 7.27 11.09 -5.68
C ALA A 49 7.12 12.62 -5.56
N GLY A 50 6.31 13.23 -6.39
CA GLY A 50 5.97 14.66 -6.32
C GLY A 50 5.24 15.00 -5.02
N ILE A 51 4.25 14.20 -4.64
CA ILE A 51 3.51 14.36 -3.38
C ILE A 51 4.43 14.14 -2.18
N VAL A 52 5.23 13.09 -2.17
CA VAL A 52 6.20 12.80 -1.10
C VAL A 52 7.26 13.90 -0.99
N SER A 53 7.76 14.42 -2.11
CA SER A 53 8.74 15.51 -2.13
C SER A 53 8.15 16.81 -1.58
N SER A 54 6.91 17.16 -1.93
CA SER A 54 6.21 18.33 -1.39
C SER A 54 5.93 18.19 0.11
N LEU A 55 5.65 16.97 0.58
CA LEU A 55 5.44 16.63 1.98
C LEU A 55 6.74 16.68 2.80
N MET A 56 7.85 16.16 2.23
CA MET A 56 9.17 16.25 2.86
C MET A 56 9.65 17.70 3.01
N THR A 57 9.36 18.56 2.03
CA THR A 57 9.70 19.99 2.10
C THR A 57 8.89 20.71 3.20
N ALA A 58 7.65 20.30 3.43
CA ALA A 58 6.82 20.79 4.52
C ALA A 58 7.32 20.35 5.92
N GLN A 59 7.96 19.18 6.01
CA GLN A 59 8.50 18.65 7.28
C GLN A 59 9.87 19.23 7.68
N THR A 60 10.63 19.83 6.76
CA THR A 60 11.94 20.43 7.05
C THR A 60 11.88 21.88 7.53
N SER A 61 10.71 22.50 7.60
CA SER A 61 10.54 23.83 8.21
C SER A 61 10.52 23.71 9.74
N PRO A 62 11.47 24.32 10.47
CA PRO A 62 11.43 24.30 11.92
C PRO A 62 10.25 25.15 12.40
N SER A 63 9.35 24.56 13.19
CA SER A 63 8.34 25.22 14.04
C SER A 63 6.86 25.24 13.65
N THR A 64 6.38 24.35 12.80
CA THR A 64 4.98 23.97 12.91
C THR A 64 4.94 22.46 13.13
N GLN A 65 4.69 22.05 14.36
CA GLN A 65 4.47 20.62 14.69
C GLN A 65 3.36 20.13 13.77
N SER A 66 3.71 19.33 12.78
CA SER A 66 2.74 18.82 11.81
C SER A 66 1.78 17.90 12.56
N ASN A 67 0.51 18.26 12.64
CA ASN A 67 -0.52 17.42 13.22
C ASN A 67 -0.93 16.28 12.26
N VAL A 68 -0.03 15.89 11.36
CA VAL A 68 -0.25 14.83 10.38
C VAL A 68 0.82 13.75 10.54
N VAL A 69 0.37 12.54 10.71
CA VAL A 69 1.21 11.33 10.75
C VAL A 69 0.98 10.55 9.47
N TYR A 70 2.06 10.29 8.75
CA TYR A 70 2.06 9.43 7.56
C TYR A 70 2.66 8.07 7.92
N LEU A 71 1.96 7.00 7.56
CA LEU A 71 2.41 5.62 7.68
C LEU A 71 2.23 4.90 6.35
N TYR A 72 3.13 4.00 6.06
CA TYR A 72 2.98 3.02 4.98
C TYR A 72 2.84 1.64 5.58
N VAL A 73 2.03 0.80 4.96
CA VAL A 73 2.02 -0.63 5.20
C VAL A 73 2.73 -1.28 4.03
N VAL A 74 3.79 -2.03 4.33
CA VAL A 74 4.66 -2.65 3.33
C VAL A 74 4.73 -4.14 3.63
N ALA A 75 4.39 -4.97 2.63
CA ALA A 75 4.57 -6.40 2.71
C ALA A 75 6.05 -6.77 2.57
N ASP A 76 6.46 -7.87 3.21
CA ASP A 76 7.81 -8.45 3.11
C ASP A 76 8.94 -7.40 3.30
N PHE A 77 8.81 -6.54 4.31
CA PHE A 77 9.72 -5.41 4.53
C PHE A 77 11.19 -5.83 4.62
N GLY A 78 12.03 -5.19 3.82
CA GLY A 78 13.48 -5.42 3.80
C GLY A 78 13.89 -6.83 3.33
N GLY A 79 13.02 -7.52 2.56
CA GLY A 79 13.23 -8.89 2.11
C GLY A 79 13.02 -9.93 3.21
N SER A 80 12.43 -9.54 4.33
CA SER A 80 11.90 -10.46 5.35
C SER A 80 10.53 -10.97 4.92
N SER A 81 10.01 -11.99 5.61
CA SER A 81 8.61 -12.44 5.46
C SER A 81 7.67 -11.69 6.41
N TYR A 82 8.04 -10.49 6.84
CA TYR A 82 7.29 -9.70 7.81
C TYR A 82 6.75 -8.42 7.18
N ASP A 83 5.45 -8.21 7.30
CA ASP A 83 4.85 -6.94 6.97
C ASP A 83 5.17 -5.89 8.03
N ALA A 84 5.19 -4.63 7.66
CA ALA A 84 5.57 -3.56 8.58
C ALA A 84 4.77 -2.28 8.38
N PHE A 85 4.51 -1.57 9.49
CA PHE A 85 4.22 -0.15 9.48
C PHE A 85 5.51 0.63 9.36
N VAL A 86 5.60 1.54 8.40
CA VAL A 86 6.84 2.24 8.07
C VAL A 86 6.60 3.74 8.00
N LEU A 87 7.44 4.53 8.67
CA LEU A 87 7.42 5.99 8.57
C LEU A 87 8.11 6.46 7.27
N PRO A 88 7.71 7.62 6.70
CA PRO A 88 8.32 8.16 5.47
C PRO A 88 9.84 8.31 5.51
N ALA A 89 10.41 8.63 6.68
CA ALA A 89 11.86 8.74 6.85
C ALA A 89 12.63 7.42 6.59
N SER A 90 11.92 6.29 6.59
CA SER A 90 12.48 4.97 6.27
C SER A 90 12.46 4.66 4.76
N PHE A 91 11.99 5.59 3.92
CA PHE A 91 12.01 5.47 2.47
C PHE A 91 13.16 6.29 1.88
N SER A 92 13.86 5.73 0.90
CA SER A 92 14.82 6.44 0.05
C SER A 92 14.31 6.41 -1.39
N GLY A 93 13.82 7.56 -1.87
CA GLY A 93 13.13 7.61 -3.15
C GLY A 93 11.78 6.89 -3.09
N ASN A 94 11.45 6.12 -4.13
CA ASN A 94 10.18 5.37 -4.23
C ASN A 94 10.27 3.94 -3.64
N THR A 95 11.37 3.60 -2.98
CA THR A 95 11.57 2.28 -2.37
C THR A 95 11.78 2.41 -0.88
N PRO A 96 11.28 1.47 -0.07
CA PRO A 96 11.69 1.36 1.32
C PRO A 96 13.21 1.37 1.36
N ASN A 97 13.80 2.20 2.23
CA ASN A 97 15.24 2.36 2.26
C ASN A 97 15.92 1.01 2.48
N ALA A 98 16.52 0.46 1.43
CA ALA A 98 17.25 -0.81 1.46
C ALA A 98 18.46 -0.80 2.43
N SER A 99 18.73 0.34 3.09
CA SER A 99 19.65 0.44 4.23
C SER A 99 19.13 -0.27 5.48
N SER A 100 17.87 -0.73 5.51
CA SER A 100 17.46 -1.71 6.49
C SER A 100 18.20 -3.02 6.13
N THR A 101 19.24 -3.33 6.86
CA THR A 101 19.89 -4.64 6.82
C THR A 101 18.80 -5.70 6.91
N ALA A 102 18.77 -6.67 6.01
CA ALA A 102 17.77 -7.73 6.01
C ALA A 102 17.61 -8.26 7.46
N GLY A 103 16.38 -8.22 7.98
CA GLY A 103 16.07 -8.58 9.36
C GLY A 103 16.12 -7.46 10.39
N THR A 104 16.43 -6.20 10.01
CA THR A 104 16.32 -5.06 10.94
C THR A 104 14.90 -4.47 10.84
N ALA A 105 14.19 -4.45 11.96
CA ALA A 105 12.86 -3.85 12.06
C ALA A 105 12.92 -2.34 11.74
N PRO A 106 11.96 -1.77 10.99
CA PRO A 106 11.89 -0.34 10.76
C PRO A 106 11.62 0.43 12.06
N ASN A 107 12.06 1.68 12.12
CA ASN A 107 11.59 2.58 13.16
C ASN A 107 10.17 3.06 12.81
N ASN A 108 9.20 2.65 13.59
CA ASN A 108 7.80 3.04 13.44
C ASN A 108 7.24 3.76 14.69
N ASN A 109 8.13 4.27 15.57
CA ASN A 109 7.72 5.06 16.73
C ASN A 109 7.34 6.49 16.32
N ILE A 110 6.20 6.95 16.81
CA ILE A 110 5.59 8.23 16.50
C ILE A 110 5.58 9.11 17.75
N THR A 111 5.84 10.42 17.60
CA THR A 111 5.66 11.39 18.68
C THR A 111 4.65 12.44 18.25
N VAL A 112 3.62 12.69 19.07
CA VAL A 112 2.56 13.66 18.81
C VAL A 112 2.21 14.46 20.06
N PRO A 113 1.72 15.71 19.93
CA PRO A 113 1.23 16.49 21.06
C PRO A 113 -0.13 15.98 21.54
N HIS A 114 -0.41 16.12 22.85
CA HIS A 114 -1.74 15.87 23.40
C HIS A 114 -2.71 17.03 23.14
N GLY A 115 -4.00 16.73 23.20
CA GLY A 115 -5.07 17.74 23.16
C GLY A 115 -5.32 18.36 21.80
N VAL A 116 -4.57 17.99 20.76
CA VAL A 116 -4.77 18.49 19.39
C VAL A 116 -5.18 17.37 18.46
N PRO A 117 -6.02 17.63 17.43
CA PRO A 117 -6.38 16.65 16.44
C PRO A 117 -5.16 16.24 15.60
N ILE A 118 -4.85 14.95 15.57
CA ILE A 118 -3.79 14.36 14.75
C ILE A 118 -4.44 13.62 13.58
N LYS A 119 -4.10 14.03 12.37
CA LYS A 119 -4.54 13.37 11.14
C LYS A 119 -3.58 12.22 10.81
N PHE A 120 -4.09 11.00 10.77
CA PHE A 120 -3.36 9.84 10.29
C PHE A 120 -3.67 9.60 8.82
N VAL A 121 -2.64 9.37 8.04
CA VAL A 121 -2.71 8.99 6.63
C VAL A 121 -1.91 7.71 6.49
N ILE A 122 -2.61 6.61 6.23
CA ILE A 122 -2.02 5.27 6.13
C ILE A 122 -2.18 4.78 4.71
N SER A 123 -1.06 4.65 3.98
CA SER A 123 -1.04 4.12 2.62
C SER A 123 -0.66 2.64 2.66
N ASN A 124 -1.57 1.78 2.25
CA ASN A 124 -1.33 0.35 2.16
C ASN A 124 -0.76 -0.02 0.79
N LEU A 125 0.49 -0.46 0.77
CA LEU A 125 1.17 -0.93 -0.44
C LEU A 125 1.09 -2.46 -0.59
N ASP A 126 0.50 -3.14 0.40
CA ASP A 126 0.22 -4.57 0.32
C ASP A 126 -1.07 -4.82 -0.46
N THR A 127 -0.99 -5.76 -1.40
CA THR A 127 -2.13 -6.20 -2.23
C THR A 127 -2.75 -7.51 -1.73
N ALA A 128 -2.17 -8.14 -0.70
CA ALA A 128 -2.69 -9.37 -0.13
C ALA A 128 -4.03 -9.13 0.57
N LEU A 129 -4.91 -10.12 0.48
CA LEU A 129 -6.18 -10.14 1.18
C LEU A 129 -6.11 -11.18 2.30
N ASN A 130 -6.24 -10.75 3.54
CA ASN A 130 -6.09 -11.63 4.70
C ASN A 130 -7.43 -12.08 5.29
N GLU A 131 -8.39 -11.17 5.42
CA GLU A 131 -9.73 -11.52 5.95
C GLU A 131 -10.82 -10.52 5.54
N ASN A 132 -12.05 -10.81 5.95
CA ASN A 132 -13.18 -9.89 5.85
C ASN A 132 -13.43 -9.23 7.21
N PHE A 133 -13.26 -7.93 7.27
CA PHE A 133 -13.48 -7.13 8.46
C PHE A 133 -15.00 -6.91 8.68
N THR A 134 -15.42 -7.21 9.90
CA THR A 134 -16.79 -6.92 10.35
C THR A 134 -16.70 -6.33 11.75
N SER A 135 -17.05 -5.05 11.88
CA SER A 135 -17.00 -4.34 13.16
C SER A 135 -17.82 -3.05 13.10
N GLN A 136 -18.08 -2.49 14.26
CA GLN A 136 -18.59 -1.14 14.38
C GLN A 136 -17.44 -0.13 14.27
N VAL A 137 -17.67 0.95 13.54
CA VAL A 137 -16.70 2.04 13.37
C VAL A 137 -16.49 2.76 14.69
N SER A 138 -15.29 2.67 15.24
CA SER A 138 -14.91 3.32 16.51
C SER A 138 -14.55 4.80 16.32
N VAL A 139 -13.89 5.13 15.20
CA VAL A 139 -13.49 6.48 14.82
C VAL A 139 -13.83 6.70 13.35
N PRO A 140 -14.40 7.85 12.96
CA PRO A 140 -14.71 8.15 11.56
C PRO A 140 -13.44 8.09 10.70
N PHE A 141 -13.53 7.48 9.52
CA PHE A 141 -12.41 7.40 8.58
C PHE A 141 -12.87 7.44 7.12
N THR A 142 -11.94 7.74 6.24
CA THR A 142 -12.13 7.77 4.80
C THR A 142 -11.18 6.79 4.13
N LEU A 143 -11.71 5.97 3.22
CA LEU A 143 -10.95 5.10 2.34
C LEU A 143 -10.85 5.73 0.96
N TYR A 144 -9.65 5.76 0.41
CA TYR A 144 -9.36 6.16 -0.96
C TYR A 144 -8.88 4.94 -1.72
N ASN A 145 -9.63 4.53 -2.73
CA ASN A 145 -9.23 3.50 -3.67
C ASN A 145 -8.67 4.17 -4.91
N ASP A 146 -7.50 3.78 -5.34
CA ASP A 146 -7.00 4.14 -6.66
C ASP A 146 -7.57 3.14 -7.67
N THR A 147 -8.72 3.47 -8.22
CA THR A 147 -9.20 2.78 -9.41
C THR A 147 -8.64 3.53 -10.62
N ASN A 148 -8.27 2.84 -11.68
CA ASN A 148 -7.73 3.40 -12.95
C ASN A 148 -8.59 4.53 -13.58
N SER A 149 -9.64 4.98 -12.94
CA SER A 149 -10.58 6.02 -13.37
C SER A 149 -10.66 7.22 -12.43
N GLY A 150 -9.89 7.27 -11.35
CA GLY A 150 -9.93 8.32 -10.34
C GLY A 150 -10.08 7.77 -8.92
N GLN A 151 -9.71 8.58 -7.94
CA GLN A 151 -9.85 8.21 -6.51
C GLN A 151 -11.32 8.19 -6.12
N VAL A 152 -11.82 7.02 -5.71
CA VAL A 152 -13.14 6.89 -5.08
C VAL A 152 -12.94 6.97 -3.58
N ALA A 153 -13.52 7.98 -2.92
CA ALA A 153 -13.51 8.09 -1.47
C ALA A 153 -14.78 7.46 -0.89
N LEU A 154 -14.61 6.50 0.01
CA LEU A 154 -15.68 5.97 0.87
C LEU A 154 -15.50 6.54 2.26
N GLN A 155 -16.56 7.05 2.86
CA GLN A 155 -16.55 7.63 4.21
C GLN A 155 -17.38 6.76 5.15
N TYR A 156 -16.81 6.47 6.30
CA TYR A 156 -17.48 5.73 7.36
C TYR A 156 -17.61 6.62 8.59
N THR A 157 -18.80 6.63 9.18
CA THR A 157 -19.13 7.42 10.35
C THR A 157 -19.04 6.59 11.62
N GLN A 158 -18.77 7.25 12.75
CA GLN A 158 -18.73 6.56 14.05
C GLN A 158 -20.08 5.87 14.37
N GLY A 159 -19.99 4.63 14.81
CA GLY A 159 -21.15 3.81 15.13
C GLY A 159 -21.73 3.06 13.94
N GLU A 160 -21.31 3.34 12.72
CA GLU A 160 -21.69 2.60 11.53
C GLU A 160 -21.17 1.15 11.60
N THR A 161 -21.95 0.20 11.11
CA THR A 161 -21.52 -1.20 11.04
C THR A 161 -20.93 -1.50 9.68
N ILE A 162 -19.66 -1.87 9.65
CA ILE A 162 -19.01 -2.42 8.47
C ILE A 162 -19.28 -3.91 8.42
N SER A 163 -19.72 -4.41 7.28
CA SER A 163 -19.93 -5.83 7.06
C SER A 163 -19.13 -6.30 5.86
N HIS A 164 -18.26 -7.30 6.08
CA HIS A 164 -17.51 -7.98 5.02
C HIS A 164 -16.61 -7.06 4.16
N LEU A 165 -15.97 -6.05 4.78
CA LEU A 165 -14.95 -5.27 4.08
C LEU A 165 -13.68 -6.11 3.95
N PRO A 166 -13.21 -6.41 2.72
CA PRO A 166 -11.96 -7.11 2.51
C PRO A 166 -10.77 -6.29 3.01
N ILE A 167 -9.91 -6.85 3.85
CA ILE A 167 -8.75 -6.15 4.41
C ILE A 167 -7.47 -6.97 4.32
N SER A 168 -6.34 -6.28 4.23
CA SER A 168 -5.01 -6.85 4.43
C SER A 168 -4.61 -6.73 5.90
N HIS A 169 -4.85 -5.57 6.49
CA HIS A 169 -4.36 -5.19 7.81
C HIS A 169 -5.41 -4.41 8.61
N THR A 170 -5.08 -4.14 9.87
CA THR A 170 -5.77 -3.14 10.71
C THR A 170 -4.74 -2.21 11.35
N PHE A 171 -5.15 -0.97 11.62
CA PHE A 171 -4.45 -0.08 12.55
C PHE A 171 -5.28 -0.01 13.83
N SER A 172 -4.82 -0.65 14.87
CA SER A 172 -5.56 -0.79 16.11
C SER A 172 -4.78 -0.20 17.28
N MET A 173 -5.43 0.63 18.09
CA MET A 173 -4.93 1.13 19.38
C MET A 173 -5.86 0.57 20.48
N PRO A 174 -5.57 -0.60 21.04
CA PRO A 174 -6.49 -1.32 21.94
C PRO A 174 -6.85 -0.51 23.18
N ASP A 175 -5.88 0.18 23.78
CA ASP A 175 -6.09 1.00 24.99
C ASP A 175 -7.07 2.17 24.74
N LEU A 176 -7.27 2.55 23.50
CA LEU A 176 -8.14 3.63 23.07
C LEU A 176 -9.40 3.13 22.35
N GLN A 177 -9.56 1.83 22.24
CA GLN A 177 -10.66 1.18 21.51
C GLN A 177 -10.78 1.63 20.04
N VAL A 178 -9.64 1.99 19.43
CA VAL A 178 -9.57 2.35 18.01
C VAL A 178 -9.21 1.11 17.21
N ASN A 179 -9.98 0.83 16.16
CA ASN A 179 -9.72 -0.25 15.24
C ASN A 179 -10.14 0.18 13.82
N ILE A 180 -9.16 0.48 12.99
CA ILE A 180 -9.33 1.00 11.63
C ILE A 180 -8.95 -0.09 10.63
N PRO A 181 -9.87 -0.51 9.74
CA PRO A 181 -9.57 -1.47 8.70
C PRO A 181 -8.69 -0.85 7.61
N ILE A 182 -7.76 -1.64 7.09
CA ILE A 182 -6.85 -1.24 6.01
C ILE A 182 -7.01 -2.24 4.86
N PRO A 183 -7.84 -1.92 3.86
CA PRO A 183 -7.99 -2.76 2.66
C PRO A 183 -6.72 -2.80 1.82
N PRO A 184 -6.57 -3.83 0.94
CA PRO A 184 -5.47 -3.92 0.00
C PRO A 184 -5.40 -2.69 -0.92
N ASP A 185 -4.18 -2.21 -1.23
CA ASP A 185 -3.94 -1.14 -2.19
C ASP A 185 -4.82 0.11 -1.99
N THR A 186 -4.97 0.53 -0.72
CA THR A 186 -5.80 1.68 -0.35
C THR A 186 -5.04 2.68 0.51
N MET A 187 -5.56 3.90 0.56
CA MET A 187 -5.15 4.89 1.56
C MET A 187 -6.29 5.12 2.55
N VAL A 188 -5.98 5.04 3.83
CA VAL A 188 -6.92 5.27 4.93
C VAL A 188 -6.58 6.58 5.62
N VAL A 189 -7.57 7.43 5.84
CA VAL A 189 -7.39 8.72 6.51
C VAL A 189 -8.38 8.84 7.65
N PHE A 190 -7.88 9.10 8.86
CA PHE A 190 -8.70 9.40 10.02
C PHE A 190 -8.04 10.47 10.91
N THR A 191 -8.82 11.04 11.82
CA THR A 191 -8.31 12.02 12.80
C THR A 191 -8.59 11.52 14.20
N TYR A 192 -7.58 11.61 15.07
CA TYR A 192 -7.71 11.24 16.48
C TYR A 192 -7.08 12.31 17.39
N THR A 193 -7.70 12.54 18.56
CA THR A 193 -7.19 13.48 19.57
C THR A 193 -6.84 12.71 20.83
N PHE A 194 -5.57 12.68 21.19
CA PHE A 194 -5.10 12.09 22.43
C PHE A 194 -5.35 13.06 23.57
N SER A 195 -6.20 12.68 24.51
CA SER A 195 -6.58 13.52 25.64
C SER A 195 -5.58 13.48 26.81
N THR A 196 -4.69 12.50 26.83
CA THR A 196 -3.76 12.26 27.95
C THR A 196 -2.37 11.98 27.38
N PRO A 197 -1.31 12.63 27.94
CA PRO A 197 0.07 12.23 27.66
C PRO A 197 0.35 10.79 28.07
N GLY A 198 1.22 10.13 27.34
CA GLY A 198 1.58 8.73 27.61
C GLY A 198 2.17 8.03 26.40
N VAL A 199 2.37 6.72 26.53
CA VAL A 199 2.82 5.85 25.44
C VAL A 199 1.71 4.87 25.13
N TYR A 200 1.24 4.90 23.90
CA TYR A 200 0.16 4.03 23.40
C TYR A 200 0.72 3.07 22.35
N SER A 201 0.37 1.81 22.43
CA SER A 201 0.71 0.86 21.37
C SER A 201 -0.29 0.97 20.21
N TYR A 202 0.20 0.77 19.01
CA TYR A 202 -0.64 0.47 17.85
C TYR A 202 -0.14 -0.78 17.14
N LEU A 203 -1.04 -1.60 16.63
CA LEU A 203 -0.70 -2.87 16.03
C LEU A 203 -1.74 -3.32 14.99
N CYS A 204 -1.34 -4.30 14.18
CA CYS A 204 -2.27 -5.08 13.36
C CYS A 204 -2.90 -6.18 14.22
N THR A 205 -4.22 -6.29 14.20
CA THR A 205 -4.99 -7.34 14.91
C THR A 205 -5.56 -8.42 14.00
N THR A 206 -5.42 -8.22 12.68
CA THR A 206 -5.77 -9.19 11.63
C THR A 206 -4.63 -10.21 11.47
N PRO A 207 -4.86 -11.44 11.02
CA PRO A 207 -3.80 -12.41 10.73
C PRO A 207 -2.90 -11.96 9.57
N CYS A 208 -2.01 -10.99 9.82
CA CYS A 208 -1.12 -10.36 8.83
C CYS A 208 0.32 -10.92 8.92
N GLY A 209 0.46 -12.22 9.13
CA GLY A 209 1.74 -12.92 9.06
C GLY A 209 2.57 -12.89 10.35
N PRO A 210 3.80 -13.42 10.31
CA PRO A 210 4.63 -13.65 11.52
C PRO A 210 5.14 -12.35 12.17
N GLY A 211 5.10 -11.19 11.48
CA GLY A 211 5.48 -9.88 12.04
C GLY A 211 4.47 -9.26 12.99
N MET A 212 3.29 -9.84 13.17
CA MET A 212 2.10 -9.29 13.84
C MET A 212 2.35 -8.99 15.31
N GLY A 213 3.11 -9.29 16.05
CA GLY A 213 3.38 -8.92 17.45
C GLY A 213 4.79 -8.41 17.68
N LEU A 214 5.53 -8.19 16.61
CA LEU A 214 6.92 -7.78 16.69
C LEU A 214 7.04 -6.27 16.63
N ALA A 215 7.66 -5.69 17.66
CA ALA A 215 7.95 -4.27 17.73
C ALA A 215 8.84 -3.86 16.54
N GLY A 216 8.48 -2.74 15.91
CA GLY A 216 9.14 -2.23 14.72
C GLY A 216 8.60 -2.80 13.40
N TYR A 217 7.80 -3.86 13.43
CA TYR A 217 7.06 -4.38 12.26
C TYR A 217 5.59 -3.94 12.32
N MET A 218 4.68 -4.87 12.65
CA MET A 218 3.24 -4.56 12.77
C MET A 218 2.84 -4.15 14.20
N LEU A 219 3.79 -3.85 15.05
CA LEU A 219 3.61 -3.24 16.38
C LEU A 219 4.53 -2.02 16.50
N GLY A 220 3.95 -0.86 16.76
CA GLY A 220 4.64 0.40 17.02
C GLY A 220 4.10 1.12 18.24
N TYR A 221 4.71 2.28 18.55
CA TYR A 221 4.32 3.07 19.71
C TYR A 221 4.12 4.54 19.34
N ILE A 222 3.13 5.18 19.97
CA ILE A 222 2.84 6.60 19.87
C ILE A 222 3.15 7.22 21.24
N THR A 223 4.17 8.06 21.29
CA THR A 223 4.49 8.90 22.46
C THR A 223 3.71 10.20 22.35
N VAL A 224 2.81 10.43 23.28
CA VAL A 224 1.98 11.64 23.39
C VAL A 224 2.60 12.56 24.44
N THR A 225 2.99 13.79 24.06
CA THR A 225 3.71 14.76 24.89
C THR A 225 2.88 16.00 25.19
#